data_a4c81f5229f52d8d19a1307fc1a304db
#
_entry.id   a4c81f5229f52d8d19a1307fc1a304db
#
_cell.length_a   1.000
_cell.length_b   1.000
_cell.length_c   1.000
_cell.angle_alpha   90.00
_cell.angle_beta   90.00
_cell.angle_gamma   90.00
#
_symmetry.space_group_name_H-M   'P 1'
#
loop_
_entity.id
_entity.type
_entity.pdbx_description
1 polymer ?
#
loop_
_entity_poly.entity_id
_entity_poly.type
_entity_poly.pdbx_seq_one_letter_code
_entity_poly.pdbx_strand_id
1 'polypeptide(L)'
;WTSINYEEFLQKMQLAGYEVRQGKHLSFRAPEQKDFTYMKSLGSYYSEENIRIRLAKNRSKVKTPKHLSRGARLYINISTYVTTGNREGFERWAKLNNLKEATRTFDYLSENNLLNYEDFQQHVSDVDASVKAAEQRITQINNELNTQKVIQKHCDSYRLCRKVIEDCKSAKNPNAYRTKHQVEYQLHDSLKKELQDLGVTKIPSSNKIQKRIENLESEQAATVREKQELQKKQKTLDIIRQNFTALLNSPEISSDLLPAKREPISVTRDK
;
A
#
# COMPACT_ATOMS: atom_id res chain seq x y z
N TRP A 1 -25.40 8.64 -8.54
CA TRP A 1 -25.62 7.59 -9.54
C TRP A 1 -24.57 7.78 -10.64
N THR A 2 -23.49 7.04 -10.57
CA THR A 2 -22.43 7.03 -11.58
C THR A 2 -22.54 5.73 -12.36
N SER A 3 -23.02 5.79 -13.59
CA SER A 3 -22.99 4.67 -14.52
C SER A 3 -21.76 4.79 -15.43
N ILE A 4 -21.10 3.66 -15.72
CA ILE A 4 -19.88 3.59 -16.52
C ILE A 4 -20.21 3.50 -18.01
N ASN A 5 -21.34 2.90 -18.35
CA ASN A 5 -21.83 2.77 -19.73
C ASN A 5 -23.35 2.94 -19.81
N TYR A 6 -23.86 2.99 -21.04
CA TYR A 6 -25.28 3.23 -21.30
C TYR A 6 -26.16 2.05 -20.89
N GLU A 7 -25.69 0.84 -21.03
CA GLU A 7 -26.42 -0.39 -20.65
C GLU A 7 -26.57 -0.46 -19.12
N GLU A 8 -25.53 -0.17 -18.39
CA GLU A 8 -25.55 -0.06 -16.92
C GLU A 8 -26.51 1.05 -16.44
N PHE A 9 -26.55 2.17 -17.17
CA PHE A 9 -27.52 3.23 -16.89
C PHE A 9 -28.97 2.72 -17.01
N LEU A 10 -29.27 2.00 -18.08
CA LEU A 10 -30.61 1.43 -18.29
C LEU A 10 -30.96 0.39 -17.23
N GLN A 11 -30.02 -0.49 -16.87
CA GLN A 11 -30.20 -1.47 -15.80
C GLN A 11 -30.46 -0.79 -14.44
N LYS A 12 -29.72 0.25 -14.11
CA LYS A 12 -29.93 1.01 -12.88
C LYS A 12 -31.28 1.70 -12.84
N MET A 13 -31.78 2.17 -13.98
CA MET A 13 -33.12 2.73 -14.07
C MET A 13 -34.19 1.64 -13.81
N GLN A 14 -34.01 0.44 -14.37
CA GLN A 14 -34.88 -0.70 -14.13
C GLN A 14 -34.86 -1.15 -12.66
N LEU A 15 -33.68 -1.27 -12.08
CA LEU A 15 -33.51 -1.59 -10.64
C LEU A 15 -34.14 -0.54 -9.73
N ALA A 16 -34.19 0.72 -10.15
CA ALA A 16 -34.88 1.79 -9.44
C ALA A 16 -36.42 1.77 -9.65
N GLY A 17 -36.97 0.73 -10.30
CA GLY A 17 -38.39 0.54 -10.50
C GLY A 17 -38.97 1.24 -11.75
N TYR A 18 -38.15 1.82 -12.61
CA TYR A 18 -38.62 2.43 -13.84
C TYR A 18 -38.77 1.38 -14.94
N GLU A 19 -39.91 1.38 -15.62
CA GLU A 19 -40.04 0.65 -16.87
C GLU A 19 -39.34 1.40 -18.00
N VAL A 20 -38.52 0.68 -18.76
CA VAL A 20 -37.71 1.25 -19.85
C VAL A 20 -38.23 0.72 -21.19
N ARG A 21 -38.63 1.62 -22.07
CA ARG A 21 -39.01 1.28 -23.44
C ARG A 21 -37.99 1.87 -24.41
N GLN A 22 -37.31 0.98 -25.13
CA GLN A 22 -36.39 1.32 -26.21
C GLN A 22 -37.14 1.21 -27.54
N GLY A 23 -37.41 2.36 -28.19
CA GLY A 23 -38.03 2.48 -29.49
C GLY A 23 -37.31 3.54 -30.32
N LYS A 24 -37.99 4.24 -31.22
CA LYS A 24 -37.44 5.36 -31.96
C LYS A 24 -36.89 6.46 -31.02
N HIS A 25 -37.45 6.56 -29.82
CA HIS A 25 -36.97 7.41 -28.73
C HIS A 25 -37.03 6.64 -27.41
N LEU A 26 -36.02 6.80 -26.58
CA LEU A 26 -35.98 6.23 -25.25
C LEU A 26 -37.05 6.88 -24.36
N SER A 27 -37.83 6.06 -23.66
CA SER A 27 -38.86 6.52 -22.74
C SER A 27 -38.85 5.70 -21.45
N PHE A 28 -39.24 6.34 -20.37
CA PHE A 28 -39.31 5.76 -19.04
C PHE A 28 -40.70 5.97 -18.43
N ARG A 29 -41.14 5.04 -17.60
CA ARG A 29 -42.33 5.13 -16.81
C ARG A 29 -41.97 4.82 -15.37
N ALA A 30 -42.27 5.75 -14.44
CA ALA A 30 -42.15 5.49 -13.02
C ALA A 30 -43.29 4.57 -12.52
N PRO A 31 -43.08 3.82 -11.42
CA PRO A 31 -44.08 2.87 -10.91
C PRO A 31 -45.49 3.47 -10.70
N GLU A 32 -45.57 4.74 -10.38
CA GLU A 32 -46.82 5.47 -10.09
C GLU A 32 -47.40 6.23 -11.30
N GLN A 33 -46.70 6.21 -12.45
CA GLN A 33 -47.13 6.91 -13.66
C GLN A 33 -47.91 6.00 -14.60
N LYS A 34 -49.00 6.54 -15.22
CA LYS A 34 -49.79 5.82 -16.23
C LYS A 34 -49.08 5.84 -17.61
N ASP A 35 -48.42 6.94 -17.96
CA ASP A 35 -47.89 7.20 -19.28
C ASP A 35 -46.35 7.18 -19.31
N PHE A 36 -45.79 6.76 -20.45
CA PHE A 36 -44.34 6.82 -20.68
C PHE A 36 -43.91 8.25 -20.98
N THR A 37 -42.87 8.73 -20.29
CA THR A 37 -42.23 10.00 -20.54
C THR A 37 -41.05 9.81 -21.46
N TYR A 38 -41.01 10.49 -22.61
CA TYR A 38 -39.89 10.48 -23.52
C TYR A 38 -38.72 11.28 -22.95
N MET A 39 -37.51 10.72 -22.99
CA MET A 39 -36.33 11.45 -22.53
C MET A 39 -36.11 12.78 -23.23
N LYS A 40 -36.47 12.85 -24.52
CA LYS A 40 -36.39 14.07 -25.32
C LYS A 40 -37.30 15.20 -24.79
N SER A 41 -38.46 14.87 -24.19
CA SER A 41 -39.39 15.87 -23.64
C SER A 41 -38.89 16.51 -22.34
N LEU A 42 -37.91 15.90 -21.68
CA LEU A 42 -37.27 16.44 -20.46
C LEU A 42 -36.18 17.49 -20.79
N GLY A 43 -35.99 17.81 -22.07
CA GLY A 43 -35.01 18.78 -22.54
C GLY A 43 -33.77 18.12 -23.17
N SER A 44 -33.01 18.91 -23.93
CA SER A 44 -31.85 18.43 -24.66
C SER A 44 -30.79 17.78 -23.78
N TYR A 45 -30.67 18.23 -22.56
CA TYR A 45 -29.73 17.68 -21.56
C TYR A 45 -29.96 16.18 -21.28
N TYR A 46 -31.21 15.73 -21.36
CA TYR A 46 -31.64 14.34 -21.12
C TYR A 46 -31.82 13.54 -22.43
N SER A 47 -31.44 14.08 -23.59
CA SER A 47 -31.47 13.31 -24.83
C SER A 47 -30.51 12.11 -24.73
N GLU A 48 -30.83 11.00 -25.39
CA GLU A 48 -30.01 9.80 -25.41
C GLU A 48 -28.57 10.08 -25.80
N GLU A 49 -28.37 10.91 -26.81
CA GLU A 49 -27.04 11.30 -27.29
C GLU A 49 -26.24 12.05 -26.21
N ASN A 50 -26.85 13.00 -25.53
CA ASN A 50 -26.21 13.75 -24.45
C ASN A 50 -25.95 12.89 -23.21
N ILE A 51 -26.77 11.89 -22.92
CA ILE A 51 -26.51 10.89 -21.89
C ILE A 51 -25.28 10.04 -22.27
N ARG A 52 -25.23 9.51 -23.51
CA ARG A 52 -24.09 8.75 -24.02
C ARG A 52 -22.79 9.57 -23.97
N ILE A 53 -22.83 10.84 -24.38
CA ILE A 53 -21.68 11.73 -24.33
C ILE A 53 -21.22 11.96 -22.88
N ARG A 54 -22.14 12.15 -21.94
CA ARG A 54 -21.80 12.32 -20.52
C ARG A 54 -21.24 11.06 -19.88
N LEU A 55 -21.80 9.90 -20.22
CA LEU A 55 -21.28 8.62 -19.77
C LEU A 55 -19.88 8.34 -20.35
N ALA A 56 -19.66 8.67 -21.63
CA ALA A 56 -18.35 8.59 -22.26
C ALA A 56 -17.34 9.56 -21.60
N LYS A 57 -17.75 10.78 -21.29
CA LYS A 57 -16.94 11.75 -20.53
C LYS A 57 -16.69 11.28 -19.08
N ASN A 58 -17.64 10.60 -18.45
CA ASN A 58 -17.43 9.99 -17.15
C ASN A 58 -16.48 8.80 -17.23
N ARG A 59 -16.52 8.02 -18.31
CA ARG A 59 -15.55 6.93 -18.56
C ARG A 59 -14.12 7.45 -18.73
N SER A 60 -13.94 8.61 -19.37
CA SER A 60 -12.61 9.27 -19.45
C SER A 60 -12.23 9.99 -18.15
N LYS A 61 -13.19 10.24 -17.27
CA LYS A 61 -13.01 10.77 -15.90
C LYS A 61 -12.99 9.67 -14.82
N VAL A 62 -13.12 8.40 -15.17
CA VAL A 62 -12.64 7.30 -14.33
C VAL A 62 -11.11 7.35 -14.39
N LYS A 63 -10.57 8.49 -14.03
CA LYS A 63 -9.33 8.55 -13.26
C LYS A 63 -9.57 7.61 -12.09
N THR A 64 -8.70 6.62 -11.93
CA THR A 64 -8.51 5.88 -10.68
C THR A 64 -9.10 6.68 -9.54
N PRO A 65 -10.11 6.14 -8.83
CA PRO A 65 -10.88 6.93 -7.90
C PRO A 65 -9.90 7.66 -6.99
N LYS A 66 -9.91 8.99 -7.01
CA LYS A 66 -9.15 9.84 -6.08
C LYS A 66 -9.48 9.52 -4.61
N HIS A 67 -10.37 8.56 -4.39
CA HIS A 67 -10.77 8.03 -3.09
C HIS A 67 -9.76 7.09 -2.45
N LEU A 68 -8.86 6.48 -3.22
CA LEU A 68 -7.76 5.67 -2.69
C LEU A 68 -6.60 6.51 -2.13
N SER A 69 -6.55 7.82 -2.43
CA SER A 69 -5.54 8.72 -1.84
C SER A 69 -5.85 9.15 -0.39
N ARG A 70 -7.08 8.95 0.08
CA ARG A 70 -7.42 9.05 1.50
C ARG A 70 -7.53 7.62 2.01
N GLY A 71 -6.51 7.18 2.75
CA GLY A 71 -6.44 5.83 3.31
C GLY A 71 -7.77 5.35 3.90
N ALA A 72 -8.03 4.05 3.83
CA ALA A 72 -9.19 3.42 4.44
C ALA A 72 -9.33 3.89 5.90
N ARG A 73 -10.56 4.13 6.35
CA ARG A 73 -10.87 4.58 7.69
C ARG A 73 -11.65 3.51 8.43
N LEU A 74 -11.47 3.46 9.72
CA LEU A 74 -12.23 2.56 10.58
C LEU A 74 -13.72 2.93 10.57
N TYR A 75 -14.57 1.91 10.67
CA TYR A 75 -16.00 2.10 10.93
C TYR A 75 -16.22 2.77 12.27
N ILE A 76 -17.21 3.64 12.29
CA ILE A 76 -17.65 4.30 13.51
C ILE A 76 -18.62 3.34 14.22
N ASN A 77 -18.25 2.93 15.43
CA ASN A 77 -19.16 2.16 16.26
C ASN A 77 -20.22 3.10 16.84
N ILE A 78 -21.43 3.05 16.24
CA ILE A 78 -22.55 3.95 16.60
C ILE A 78 -23.02 3.69 18.03
N SER A 79 -22.97 2.45 18.51
CA SER A 79 -23.46 2.06 19.83
C SER A 79 -22.63 2.65 20.98
N THR A 80 -21.34 2.93 20.77
CA THR A 80 -20.45 3.53 21.79
C THR A 80 -20.68 5.02 22.01
N TYR A 81 -21.29 5.72 21.04
CA TYR A 81 -21.48 7.19 21.08
C TYR A 81 -22.89 7.63 21.47
N VAL A 82 -23.72 6.71 21.94
CA VAL A 82 -25.16 6.92 22.21
C VAL A 82 -25.42 7.83 23.42
N THR A 83 -24.43 8.33 24.13
CA THR A 83 -24.62 9.02 25.42
C THR A 83 -24.73 10.54 25.38
N THR A 84 -24.55 11.22 24.24
CA THR A 84 -24.55 12.69 24.17
C THR A 84 -25.57 13.24 23.16
N GLY A 85 -26.50 13.97 23.65
CA GLY A 85 -27.62 14.82 23.23
C GLY A 85 -27.98 15.14 21.77
N ASN A 86 -27.22 14.79 20.73
CA ASN A 86 -27.58 15.05 19.32
C ASN A 86 -27.56 13.74 18.48
N ARG A 87 -28.43 12.83 18.87
CA ARG A 87 -28.45 11.42 18.48
C ARG A 87 -28.72 11.20 17.00
N GLU A 88 -29.76 11.77 16.45
CA GLU A 88 -30.22 11.47 15.10
C GLU A 88 -29.28 11.97 13.99
N GLY A 89 -28.73 13.17 14.13
CA GLY A 89 -27.81 13.74 13.15
C GLY A 89 -26.48 12.97 13.11
N PHE A 90 -25.96 12.59 14.28
CA PHE A 90 -24.74 11.80 14.38
C PHE A 90 -24.93 10.38 13.82
N GLU A 91 -26.05 9.71 14.14
CA GLU A 91 -26.34 8.38 13.62
C GLU A 91 -26.45 8.37 12.09
N ARG A 92 -27.16 9.33 11.51
CA ARG A 92 -27.27 9.47 10.05
C ARG A 92 -25.92 9.70 9.40
N TRP A 93 -25.10 10.59 9.99
CA TRP A 93 -23.75 10.85 9.50
C TRP A 93 -22.86 9.62 9.62
N ALA A 94 -22.85 8.91 10.75
CA ALA A 94 -22.05 7.71 10.97
C ALA A 94 -22.46 6.56 10.04
N LYS A 95 -23.76 6.33 9.83
CA LYS A 95 -24.27 5.34 8.86
C LYS A 95 -23.81 5.66 7.44
N LEU A 96 -23.88 6.92 7.02
CA LEU A 96 -23.40 7.36 5.70
C LEU A 96 -21.89 7.22 5.57
N ASN A 97 -21.14 7.50 6.63
CA ASN A 97 -19.70 7.33 6.65
C ASN A 97 -19.32 5.85 6.55
N ASN A 98 -19.97 4.99 7.34
CA ASN A 98 -19.73 3.55 7.33
C ASN A 98 -20.05 2.93 5.96
N LEU A 99 -21.14 3.35 5.31
CA LEU A 99 -21.48 2.93 3.96
C LEU A 99 -20.39 3.31 2.93
N LYS A 100 -19.85 4.52 3.03
CA LYS A 100 -18.74 4.96 2.17
C LYS A 100 -17.48 4.12 2.39
N GLU A 101 -17.16 3.80 3.64
CA GLU A 101 -15.98 2.97 3.94
C GLU A 101 -16.21 1.50 3.56
N ALA A 102 -17.44 0.99 3.65
CA ALA A 102 -17.82 -0.33 3.13
C ALA A 102 -17.58 -0.41 1.61
N THR A 103 -18.05 0.59 0.87
CA THR A 103 -17.84 0.67 -0.58
C THR A 103 -16.33 0.70 -0.92
N ARG A 104 -15.55 1.51 -0.22
CA ARG A 104 -14.09 1.58 -0.43
C ARG A 104 -13.39 0.26 -0.12
N THR A 105 -13.80 -0.39 0.97
CA THR A 105 -13.28 -1.71 1.34
C THR A 105 -13.57 -2.73 0.25
N PHE A 106 -14.80 -2.76 -0.25
CA PHE A 106 -15.22 -3.66 -1.33
C PHE A 106 -14.49 -3.36 -2.63
N ASP A 107 -14.36 -2.09 -3.02
CA ASP A 107 -13.64 -1.67 -4.22
C ASP A 107 -12.19 -2.14 -4.14
N TYR A 108 -11.51 -1.93 -3.00
CA TYR A 108 -10.14 -2.39 -2.80
C TYR A 108 -10.01 -3.92 -2.91
N LEU A 109 -10.90 -4.67 -2.27
CA LEU A 109 -10.88 -6.13 -2.33
C LEU A 109 -11.13 -6.64 -3.74
N SER A 110 -12.06 -6.03 -4.46
CA SER A 110 -12.39 -6.38 -5.85
C SER A 110 -11.25 -6.05 -6.82
N GLU A 111 -10.64 -4.87 -6.71
CA GLU A 111 -9.53 -4.44 -7.56
C GLU A 111 -8.28 -5.32 -7.38
N ASN A 112 -8.09 -5.89 -6.19
CA ASN A 112 -6.95 -6.75 -5.87
C ASN A 112 -7.30 -8.25 -5.93
N ASN A 113 -8.51 -8.63 -6.38
CA ASN A 113 -9.01 -10.01 -6.40
C ASN A 113 -8.98 -10.71 -5.01
N LEU A 114 -9.24 -9.96 -3.95
CA LEU A 114 -9.18 -10.41 -2.55
C LEU A 114 -10.58 -10.59 -1.94
N LEU A 115 -11.59 -10.90 -2.74
CA LEU A 115 -12.97 -11.12 -2.27
C LEU A 115 -13.12 -12.41 -1.45
N ASN A 116 -12.23 -13.37 -1.65
CA ASN A 116 -12.14 -14.55 -0.80
C ASN A 116 -11.33 -14.23 0.47
N TYR A 117 -11.83 -14.64 1.62
CA TYR A 117 -11.19 -14.39 2.91
C TYR A 117 -9.81 -15.06 3.04
N GLU A 118 -9.66 -16.25 2.49
CA GLU A 118 -8.38 -16.98 2.50
C GLU A 118 -7.32 -16.24 1.67
N ASP A 119 -7.69 -15.78 0.48
CA ASP A 119 -6.80 -14.99 -0.39
C ASP A 119 -6.43 -13.66 0.27
N PHE A 120 -7.37 -13.03 0.95
CA PHE A 120 -7.10 -11.81 1.73
C PHE A 120 -6.10 -12.07 2.86
N GLN A 121 -6.29 -13.14 3.65
CA GLN A 121 -5.36 -13.48 4.72
C GLN A 121 -3.97 -13.81 4.20
N GLN A 122 -3.88 -14.54 3.08
CA GLN A 122 -2.61 -14.83 2.44
C GLN A 122 -1.92 -13.54 2.00
N HIS A 123 -2.65 -12.63 1.37
CA HIS A 123 -2.10 -11.33 0.95
C HIS A 123 -1.58 -10.49 2.13
N VAL A 124 -2.29 -10.47 3.25
CA VAL A 124 -1.82 -9.82 4.49
C VAL A 124 -0.51 -10.44 4.95
N SER A 125 -0.44 -11.78 5.01
CA SER A 125 0.76 -12.51 5.41
C SER A 125 1.95 -12.22 4.48
N ASP A 126 1.73 -12.14 3.17
CA ASP A 126 2.76 -11.84 2.18
C ASP A 126 3.31 -10.42 2.33
N VAL A 127 2.43 -9.44 2.60
CA VAL A 127 2.85 -8.06 2.88
C VAL A 127 3.65 -7.98 4.17
N ASP A 128 3.22 -8.67 5.24
CA ASP A 128 3.94 -8.73 6.52
C ASP A 128 5.32 -9.37 6.36
N ALA A 129 5.42 -10.45 5.59
CA ALA A 129 6.68 -11.10 5.25
C ALA A 129 7.60 -10.16 4.45
N SER A 130 7.04 -9.41 3.50
CA SER A 130 7.80 -8.44 2.69
C SER A 130 8.34 -7.28 3.54
N VAL A 131 7.56 -6.78 4.51
CA VAL A 131 8.03 -5.74 5.46
C VAL A 131 9.20 -6.26 6.27
N LYS A 132 9.10 -7.49 6.82
CA LYS A 132 10.21 -8.10 7.58
C LYS A 132 11.46 -8.32 6.72
N ALA A 133 11.29 -8.76 5.48
CA ALA A 133 12.40 -8.94 4.55
C ALA A 133 13.13 -7.61 4.26
N ALA A 134 12.37 -6.53 4.03
CA ALA A 134 12.94 -5.20 3.86
C ALA A 134 13.69 -4.71 5.11
N GLU A 135 13.18 -4.97 6.32
CA GLU A 135 13.84 -4.64 7.58
C GLU A 135 15.16 -5.40 7.75
N GLN A 136 15.16 -6.68 7.46
CA GLN A 136 16.37 -7.50 7.50
C GLN A 136 17.40 -7.02 6.48
N ARG A 137 16.96 -6.67 5.27
CA ARG A 137 17.85 -6.12 4.23
C ARG A 137 18.47 -4.79 4.64
N ILE A 138 17.70 -3.88 5.23
CA ILE A 138 18.23 -2.61 5.77
C ILE A 138 19.29 -2.88 6.84
N THR A 139 19.06 -3.84 7.73
CA THR A 139 20.02 -4.21 8.78
C THR A 139 21.33 -4.76 8.17
N GLN A 140 21.23 -5.62 7.15
CA GLN A 140 22.39 -6.13 6.42
C GLN A 140 23.19 -5.00 5.76
N ILE A 141 22.51 -4.12 5.03
CA ILE A 141 23.15 -2.96 4.38
C ILE A 141 23.85 -2.06 5.40
N ASN A 142 23.24 -1.81 6.56
CA ASN A 142 23.83 -1.02 7.63
C ASN A 142 25.12 -1.65 8.17
N ASN A 143 25.13 -2.96 8.36
CA ASN A 143 26.31 -3.71 8.80
C ASN A 143 27.43 -3.64 7.73
N GLU A 144 27.06 -3.83 6.45
CA GLU A 144 28.03 -3.68 5.36
C GLU A 144 28.60 -2.26 5.27
N LEU A 145 27.74 -1.23 5.39
CA LEU A 145 28.17 0.17 5.40
C LEU A 145 29.16 0.46 6.53
N ASN A 146 28.85 -0.01 7.74
CA ASN A 146 29.74 0.15 8.88
C ASN A 146 31.09 -0.52 8.62
N THR A 147 31.07 -1.74 8.10
CA THR A 147 32.31 -2.47 7.75
C THR A 147 33.12 -1.72 6.68
N GLN A 148 32.46 -1.22 5.62
CA GLN A 148 33.16 -0.46 4.57
C GLN A 148 33.74 0.86 5.09
N LYS A 149 33.07 1.56 5.99
CA LYS A 149 33.56 2.79 6.64
C LYS A 149 34.78 2.50 7.52
N VAL A 150 34.78 1.37 8.25
CA VAL A 150 35.94 0.92 9.04
C VAL A 150 37.11 0.59 8.08
N ILE A 151 36.88 -0.20 7.03
CA ILE A 151 37.89 -0.50 6.04
C ILE A 151 38.46 0.78 5.42
N GLN A 152 37.62 1.76 5.08
CA GLN A 152 38.06 3.06 4.54
C GLN A 152 39.03 3.72 5.49
N LYS A 153 38.66 3.87 6.77
CA LYS A 153 39.47 4.50 7.80
C LYS A 153 40.84 3.79 7.97
N HIS A 154 40.81 2.45 8.06
CA HIS A 154 42.03 1.67 8.22
C HIS A 154 42.93 1.76 6.97
N CYS A 155 42.37 1.71 5.76
CA CYS A 155 43.12 1.88 4.51
C CYS A 155 43.77 3.26 4.40
N ASP A 156 43.07 4.31 4.80
CA ASP A 156 43.64 5.67 4.74
C ASP A 156 44.76 5.85 5.77
N SER A 157 44.57 5.37 7.01
CA SER A 157 45.64 5.35 8.02
C SER A 157 46.85 4.50 7.57
N TYR A 158 46.59 3.33 6.99
CA TYR A 158 47.66 2.47 6.44
C TYR A 158 48.48 3.16 5.35
N ARG A 159 47.82 3.89 4.43
CA ARG A 159 48.51 4.64 3.35
C ARG A 159 49.42 5.73 3.93
N LEU A 160 48.94 6.42 4.99
CA LEU A 160 49.76 7.44 5.68
C LEU A 160 51.02 6.80 6.32
N CYS A 161 50.86 5.69 7.07
CA CYS A 161 51.96 4.98 7.68
C CYS A 161 52.93 4.42 6.63
N ARG A 162 52.39 3.86 5.53
CA ARG A 162 53.21 3.35 4.41
C ARG A 162 54.07 4.45 3.78
N LYS A 163 53.55 5.67 3.60
CA LYS A 163 54.29 6.80 3.09
C LYS A 163 55.49 7.14 4.00
N VAL A 164 55.30 7.15 5.32
CA VAL A 164 56.38 7.36 6.30
C VAL A 164 57.45 6.28 6.20
N ILE A 165 57.05 5.00 5.99
CA ILE A 165 57.96 3.89 5.82
C ILE A 165 58.73 3.99 4.49
N GLU A 166 58.10 4.45 3.40
CA GLU A 166 58.75 4.68 2.11
C GLU A 166 59.75 5.84 2.18
N ASP A 167 59.39 6.92 2.89
CA ASP A 167 60.31 8.07 3.11
C ASP A 167 61.54 7.69 3.91
N CYS A 168 61.48 6.67 4.79
CA CYS A 168 62.62 6.15 5.54
C CYS A 168 63.74 5.61 4.59
N LYS A 169 63.35 5.04 3.43
CA LYS A 169 64.31 4.48 2.45
C LYS A 169 65.19 5.57 1.79
N SER A 170 64.67 6.77 1.71
CA SER A 170 65.33 7.95 1.14
C SER A 170 66.01 8.84 2.19
N ALA A 171 65.88 8.51 3.47
CA ALA A 171 66.41 9.30 4.56
C ALA A 171 67.92 9.18 4.65
N LYS A 172 68.64 10.30 5.00
CA LYS A 172 70.09 10.33 5.18
C LYS A 172 70.60 9.39 6.28
N ASN A 173 69.74 9.15 7.32
CA ASN A 173 70.02 8.20 8.40
C ASN A 173 68.79 7.36 8.68
N PRO A 174 68.61 6.21 8.03
CA PRO A 174 67.38 5.38 8.16
C PRO A 174 67.13 4.87 9.59
N ASN A 175 68.19 4.57 10.36
CA ASN A 175 68.00 4.05 11.71
C ASN A 175 67.47 5.14 12.68
N ALA A 176 68.02 6.35 12.62
CA ALA A 176 67.50 7.45 13.44
C ALA A 176 66.09 7.83 13.00
N TYR A 177 65.76 7.78 11.71
CA TYR A 177 64.43 8.02 11.19
C TYR A 177 63.43 6.96 11.69
N ARG A 178 63.77 5.67 11.63
CA ARG A 178 62.93 4.58 12.13
C ARG A 178 62.67 4.69 13.65
N THR A 179 63.67 5.04 14.42
CA THR A 179 63.50 5.22 15.85
C THR A 179 62.53 6.37 16.16
N LYS A 180 62.61 7.46 15.39
CA LYS A 180 61.74 8.62 15.53
C LYS A 180 60.27 8.29 15.17
N HIS A 181 60.05 7.38 14.22
CA HIS A 181 58.73 7.00 13.67
C HIS A 181 58.33 5.60 14.10
N GLN A 182 58.74 5.13 15.26
CA GLN A 182 58.47 3.77 15.73
C GLN A 182 56.97 3.50 15.90
N VAL A 183 56.16 4.51 16.28
CA VAL A 183 54.70 4.41 16.44
C VAL A 183 54.02 4.12 15.09
N GLU A 184 54.43 4.81 14.04
CA GLU A 184 53.88 4.62 12.69
C GLU A 184 54.21 3.23 12.13
N TYR A 185 55.37 2.65 12.44
CA TYR A 185 55.69 1.29 12.10
C TYR A 185 54.81 0.26 12.80
N GLN A 186 54.62 0.42 14.12
CA GLN A 186 53.75 -0.45 14.92
C GLN A 186 52.29 -0.35 14.43
N LEU A 187 51.80 0.88 14.18
CA LEU A 187 50.46 1.10 13.64
C LEU A 187 50.29 0.49 12.25
N HIS A 188 51.26 0.60 11.37
CA HIS A 188 51.22 -0.03 10.06
C HIS A 188 51.04 -1.55 10.15
N ASP A 189 51.78 -2.23 11.06
CA ASP A 189 51.70 -3.68 11.20
C ASP A 189 50.38 -4.11 11.87
N SER A 190 49.85 -3.34 12.82
CA SER A 190 48.53 -3.55 13.42
C SER A 190 47.42 -3.40 12.37
N LEU A 191 47.39 -2.27 11.63
CA LEU A 191 46.42 -2.01 10.59
C LEU A 191 46.43 -3.07 9.48
N LYS A 192 47.60 -3.61 9.15
CA LYS A 192 47.73 -4.70 8.18
C LYS A 192 47.01 -5.96 8.68
N LYS A 193 47.19 -6.32 9.95
CA LYS A 193 46.47 -7.47 10.54
C LYS A 193 44.97 -7.23 10.59
N GLU A 194 44.51 -6.06 11.10
CA GLU A 194 43.12 -5.71 11.16
C GLU A 194 42.43 -5.73 9.79
N LEU A 195 43.10 -5.24 8.74
CA LEU A 195 42.59 -5.32 7.36
C LEU A 195 42.49 -6.76 6.86
N GLN A 196 43.48 -7.64 7.22
CA GLN A 196 43.42 -9.06 6.90
C GLN A 196 42.28 -9.77 7.60
N ASP A 197 42.01 -9.45 8.86
CA ASP A 197 40.91 -10.00 9.64
C ASP A 197 39.53 -9.57 9.06
N LEU A 198 39.50 -8.39 8.45
CA LEU A 198 38.32 -7.89 7.71
C LEU A 198 38.24 -8.47 6.27
N GLY A 199 39.12 -9.41 5.90
CA GLY A 199 39.13 -10.07 4.59
C GLY A 199 39.77 -9.25 3.46
N VAL A 200 40.44 -8.14 3.79
CA VAL A 200 41.10 -7.29 2.81
C VAL A 200 42.52 -7.78 2.54
N THR A 201 42.73 -8.63 1.52
CA THR A 201 44.02 -9.15 1.12
C THR A 201 44.89 -8.16 0.31
N LYS A 202 44.21 -7.31 -0.47
CA LYS A 202 44.84 -6.22 -1.25
C LYS A 202 44.15 -4.92 -0.93
N ILE A 203 44.92 -3.89 -0.56
CA ILE A 203 44.41 -2.59 -0.22
C ILE A 203 43.71 -1.96 -1.44
N PRO A 204 42.41 -1.76 -1.39
CA PRO A 204 41.66 -1.21 -2.50
C PRO A 204 41.96 0.30 -2.64
N SER A 205 41.76 0.86 -3.85
CA SER A 205 41.86 2.30 -4.04
C SER A 205 40.75 3.03 -3.29
N SER A 206 40.99 4.27 -2.83
CA SER A 206 39.99 5.07 -2.15
C SER A 206 38.72 5.23 -2.98
N ASN A 207 38.85 5.46 -4.28
CA ASN A 207 37.71 5.56 -5.20
C ASN A 207 36.85 4.27 -5.24
N LYS A 208 37.46 3.10 -5.12
CA LYS A 208 36.73 1.82 -5.13
C LYS A 208 35.91 1.65 -3.84
N ILE A 209 36.48 2.01 -2.70
CA ILE A 209 35.80 1.96 -1.42
C ILE A 209 34.65 2.99 -1.41
N GLN A 210 34.93 4.21 -1.85
CA GLN A 210 33.96 5.29 -1.90
C GLN A 210 32.74 4.92 -2.78
N LYS A 211 32.99 4.40 -4.00
CA LYS A 211 31.92 3.91 -4.87
C LYS A 211 31.09 2.79 -4.23
N ARG A 212 31.73 1.89 -3.47
CA ARG A 212 30.99 0.83 -2.77
C ARG A 212 30.08 1.41 -1.69
N ILE A 213 30.56 2.40 -0.92
CA ILE A 213 29.76 3.10 0.10
C ILE A 213 28.58 3.82 -0.55
N GLU A 214 28.81 4.58 -1.62
CA GLU A 214 27.76 5.29 -2.36
C GLU A 214 26.69 4.33 -2.91
N ASN A 215 27.10 3.19 -3.46
CA ASN A 215 26.15 2.17 -3.92
C ASN A 215 25.31 1.60 -2.77
N LEU A 216 25.94 1.31 -1.62
CA LEU A 216 25.21 0.81 -0.44
C LEU A 216 24.27 1.86 0.14
N GLU A 217 24.66 3.13 0.16
CA GLU A 217 23.79 4.23 0.62
C GLU A 217 22.60 4.42 -0.33
N SER A 218 22.82 4.29 -1.64
CA SER A 218 21.74 4.32 -2.63
C SER A 218 20.77 3.13 -2.48
N GLU A 219 21.30 1.92 -2.28
CA GLU A 219 20.51 0.73 -2.01
C GLU A 219 19.72 0.85 -0.71
N GLN A 220 20.34 1.35 0.35
CA GLN A 220 19.67 1.64 1.62
C GLN A 220 18.48 2.58 1.43
N ALA A 221 18.69 3.70 0.73
CA ALA A 221 17.63 4.67 0.48
C ALA A 221 16.47 4.08 -0.33
N ALA A 222 16.76 3.23 -1.32
CA ALA A 222 15.74 2.53 -2.11
C ALA A 222 14.94 1.54 -1.26
N THR A 223 15.62 0.71 -0.46
CA THR A 223 14.98 -0.28 0.42
C THR A 223 14.15 0.37 1.53
N VAL A 224 14.59 1.52 2.05
CA VAL A 224 13.81 2.31 3.04
C VAL A 224 12.52 2.84 2.42
N ARG A 225 12.56 3.34 1.18
CA ARG A 225 11.35 3.78 0.46
C ARG A 225 10.39 2.61 0.21
N GLU A 226 10.90 1.49 -0.24
CA GLU A 226 10.12 0.26 -0.44
C GLU A 226 9.43 -0.17 0.86
N LYS A 227 10.16 -0.23 1.97
CA LYS A 227 9.60 -0.51 3.31
C LYS A 227 8.47 0.45 3.67
N GLN A 228 8.63 1.75 3.42
CA GLN A 228 7.58 2.74 3.71
C GLN A 228 6.31 2.48 2.90
N GLU A 229 6.43 2.13 1.63
CA GLU A 229 5.25 1.80 0.80
C GLU A 229 4.58 0.49 1.25
N LEU A 230 5.36 -0.53 1.60
CA LEU A 230 4.84 -1.78 2.18
C LEU A 230 4.12 -1.52 3.51
N GLN A 231 4.66 -0.69 4.39
CA GLN A 231 4.00 -0.30 5.65
C GLN A 231 2.70 0.47 5.44
N LYS A 232 2.60 1.29 4.39
CA LYS A 232 1.33 1.94 4.03
C LYS A 232 0.28 0.91 3.59
N LYS A 233 0.68 -0.07 2.78
CA LYS A 233 -0.18 -1.19 2.38
C LYS A 233 -0.64 -2.00 3.60
N GLN A 234 0.29 -2.37 4.48
CA GLN A 234 0.01 -3.08 5.73
C GLN A 234 -1.04 -2.36 6.57
N LYS A 235 -0.89 -1.06 6.82
CA LYS A 235 -1.88 -0.25 7.55
C LYS A 235 -3.25 -0.25 6.87
N THR A 236 -3.29 -0.19 5.54
CA THR A 236 -4.55 -0.25 4.78
C THR A 236 -5.23 -1.60 4.96
N LEU A 237 -4.48 -2.70 4.86
CA LEU A 237 -4.98 -4.06 5.05
C LEU A 237 -5.48 -4.30 6.49
N ASP A 238 -4.79 -3.74 7.50
CA ASP A 238 -5.22 -3.80 8.89
C ASP A 238 -6.58 -3.10 9.11
N ILE A 239 -6.78 -1.94 8.51
CA ILE A 239 -8.05 -1.21 8.57
C ILE A 239 -9.15 -2.01 7.87
N ILE A 240 -8.87 -2.57 6.70
CA ILE A 240 -9.82 -3.41 5.96
C ILE A 240 -10.21 -4.64 6.78
N ARG A 241 -9.25 -5.32 7.43
CA ARG A 241 -9.50 -6.45 8.32
C ARG A 241 -10.40 -6.07 9.50
N GLN A 242 -10.14 -4.94 10.13
CA GLN A 242 -10.97 -4.45 11.23
C GLN A 242 -12.38 -4.09 10.77
N ASN A 243 -12.52 -3.42 9.63
CA ASN A 243 -13.81 -3.09 9.04
C ASN A 243 -14.61 -4.35 8.69
N PHE A 244 -13.94 -5.35 8.11
CA PHE A 244 -14.57 -6.64 7.79
C PHE A 244 -15.08 -7.35 9.05
N THR A 245 -14.26 -7.41 10.10
CA THR A 245 -14.66 -7.98 11.39
C THR A 245 -15.84 -7.20 12.01
N ALA A 246 -15.83 -5.89 11.92
CA ALA A 246 -16.93 -5.05 12.43
C ALA A 246 -18.24 -5.26 11.66
N LEU A 247 -18.17 -5.47 10.33
CA LEU A 247 -19.32 -5.82 9.49
C LEU A 247 -19.92 -7.17 9.87
N LEU A 248 -19.08 -8.19 10.02
CA LEU A 248 -19.54 -9.54 10.41
C LEU A 248 -20.20 -9.56 11.79
N ASN A 249 -19.76 -8.71 12.70
CA ASN A 249 -20.29 -8.63 14.07
C ASN A 249 -21.45 -7.64 14.22
N SER A 250 -21.88 -6.95 13.14
CA SER A 250 -23.01 -6.02 13.22
C SER A 250 -24.33 -6.79 13.16
N PRO A 251 -25.25 -6.58 14.14
CA PRO A 251 -26.49 -7.33 14.22
C PRO A 251 -27.44 -7.08 13.04
N GLU A 252 -27.27 -5.98 12.31
CA GLU A 252 -28.09 -5.61 11.15
C GLU A 252 -27.77 -6.46 9.90
N ILE A 253 -26.60 -7.07 9.80
CA ILE A 253 -26.17 -7.89 8.64
C ILE A 253 -26.32 -9.38 8.94
N SER A 254 -26.27 -9.75 10.21
CA SER A 254 -26.37 -11.14 10.66
C SER A 254 -27.71 -11.80 10.37
N SER A 255 -28.80 -11.01 10.24
CA SER A 255 -30.15 -11.52 9.96
C SER A 255 -30.40 -11.83 8.48
N ASP A 256 -29.74 -11.12 7.56
CA ASP A 256 -30.02 -11.23 6.13
C ASP A 256 -29.08 -12.22 5.39
N LEU A 257 -27.94 -12.58 6.00
CA LEU A 257 -26.97 -13.51 5.42
C LEU A 257 -27.12 -14.96 5.88
N LEU A 258 -27.91 -15.23 6.90
CA LEU A 258 -28.25 -16.60 7.27
C LEU A 258 -29.36 -17.10 6.34
N PRO A 259 -29.11 -18.16 5.52
CA PRO A 259 -30.19 -18.77 4.75
C PRO A 259 -31.28 -19.20 5.74
N ALA A 260 -32.51 -18.70 5.51
CA ALA A 260 -33.65 -19.10 6.30
C ALA A 260 -33.64 -20.62 6.46
N LYS A 261 -33.60 -21.13 7.69
CA LYS A 261 -33.78 -22.56 7.96
C LYS A 261 -35.05 -22.99 7.24
N ARG A 262 -34.89 -23.74 6.16
CA ARG A 262 -36.01 -24.40 5.49
C ARG A 262 -36.59 -25.34 6.55
N GLU A 263 -37.78 -25.01 7.04
CA GLU A 263 -38.55 -25.95 7.84
C GLU A 263 -38.83 -27.20 6.97
N PRO A 264 -38.71 -28.40 7.54
CA PRO A 264 -38.97 -29.61 6.78
C PRO A 264 -40.46 -29.61 6.38
N ILE A 265 -40.73 -29.70 5.09
CA ILE A 265 -42.06 -29.87 4.51
C ILE A 265 -42.63 -31.15 5.12
N SER A 266 -43.60 -31.01 6.03
CA SER A 266 -44.38 -32.14 6.53
C SER A 266 -45.22 -32.70 5.37
N VAL A 267 -44.79 -33.84 4.84
CA VAL A 267 -45.60 -34.61 3.90
C VAL A 267 -46.66 -35.31 4.71
N THR A 268 -47.87 -34.74 4.75
CA THR A 268 -49.08 -35.43 5.16
C THR A 268 -49.43 -36.45 4.07
N ARG A 269 -49.23 -37.72 4.36
CA ARG A 269 -49.79 -38.83 3.60
C ARG A 269 -51.26 -38.93 4.05
N ASP A 270 -52.17 -38.52 3.17
CA ASP A 270 -53.55 -38.91 3.27
C ASP A 270 -53.70 -40.37 2.84
N LYS A 271 -54.41 -41.12 3.71
CA LYS A 271 -54.85 -42.49 3.46
C LYS A 271 -56.10 -42.50 2.61
#